data_bace55bb8226825940978443cb71e2ff
#
_entry.id   bace55bb8226825940978443cb71e2ff
#
_cell.length_a   1.000
_cell.length_b   1.000
_cell.length_c   1.000
_cell.angle_alpha   90.00
_cell.angle_beta   90.00
_cell.angle_gamma   90.00
#
_symmetry.space_group_name_H-M   'P 1'
#
loop_
_entity.id
_entity.type
_entity.pdbx_description
1 polymer ?
#
loop_
_entity_poly.entity_id
_entity_poly.type
_entity_poly.pdbx_seq_one_letter_code
_entity_poly.pdbx_strand_id
1 'polypeptide(L)'
;SLRSAAGIYSFLDKDKYDITIVKLRGTVWQALAQTASVLAENNGIVPEDTEQWVEIDKNDFSFTYKGEKTNFDFAYITIHGTPGENGVLQGYLDMVGVPYSCCGVLAAAMTFNKFTCNHYLKGFGIRVAESVLLRKSESHLLTPDTIIAQAGLPCFIKTNVGGSSFGVTKVKTIEEVVPAIEKAFAEGSEVICEAFMKGVEITCGVYKTKDKAVAFPITEVVTSNEFFDYDAKYNGQVDEITPARIPDEVRDAVQAMTLKIYDILGCKGIIRVDYILTGDGAIGRDAKGDWQINLLEVNTTPGMTATSFIPQ
;
A
#
# COMPACT_ATOMS: atom_id res chain seq x y z
N SER A 1 6.55 3.32 -10.38
CA SER A 1 5.62 2.43 -11.14
C SER A 1 6.27 1.81 -12.39
N LEU A 2 6.97 2.58 -13.26
CA LEU A 2 7.61 2.00 -14.47
C LEU A 2 8.70 0.96 -14.13
N ARG A 3 9.48 1.18 -13.05
CA ARG A 3 10.43 0.17 -12.55
C ARG A 3 9.73 -1.10 -12.10
N SER A 4 8.58 -0.98 -11.40
CA SER A 4 7.77 -2.14 -10.99
C SER A 4 7.22 -2.89 -12.21
N ALA A 5 6.76 -2.16 -13.24
CA ALA A 5 6.27 -2.77 -14.48
C ALA A 5 7.39 -3.54 -15.20
N ALA A 6 8.60 -2.97 -15.30
CA ALA A 6 9.77 -3.67 -15.86
C ALA A 6 10.14 -4.91 -15.04
N GLY A 7 10.09 -4.82 -13.71
CA GLY A 7 10.33 -5.96 -12.82
C GLY A 7 9.32 -7.08 -13.05
N ILE A 8 8.02 -6.78 -13.04
CA ILE A 8 6.96 -7.76 -13.34
C ILE A 8 7.15 -8.35 -14.73
N TYR A 9 7.44 -7.53 -15.74
CA TYR A 9 7.73 -8.01 -17.09
C TYR A 9 8.84 -9.05 -17.09
N SER A 10 9.91 -8.87 -16.29
CA SER A 10 11.04 -9.80 -16.24
C SER A 10 10.68 -11.15 -15.62
N PHE A 11 9.72 -11.21 -14.70
CA PHE A 11 9.30 -12.43 -14.00
C PHE A 11 8.19 -13.22 -14.72
N LEU A 12 7.39 -12.55 -15.54
CA LEU A 12 6.29 -13.23 -16.24
C LEU A 12 6.80 -14.15 -17.36
N ASP A 13 6.14 -15.28 -17.51
CA ASP A 13 6.39 -16.29 -18.55
C ASP A 13 5.93 -15.78 -19.91
N LYS A 14 6.88 -15.43 -20.79
CA LYS A 14 6.63 -14.85 -22.11
C LYS A 14 6.19 -15.87 -23.15
N ASP A 15 6.30 -17.17 -22.84
CA ASP A 15 5.75 -18.23 -23.69
C ASP A 15 4.25 -18.40 -23.48
N LYS A 16 3.72 -17.86 -22.36
CA LYS A 16 2.28 -17.93 -22.01
C LYS A 16 1.55 -16.60 -22.16
N TYR A 17 2.27 -15.49 -22.06
CA TYR A 17 1.67 -14.15 -22.00
C TYR A 17 2.31 -13.22 -23.02
N ASP A 18 1.49 -12.58 -23.81
CA ASP A 18 1.87 -11.39 -24.58
C ASP A 18 1.71 -10.15 -23.70
N ILE A 19 2.83 -9.47 -23.39
CA ILE A 19 2.87 -8.48 -22.34
C ILE A 19 3.14 -7.10 -22.94
N THR A 20 2.20 -6.19 -22.74
CA THR A 20 2.32 -4.78 -23.13
C THR A 20 2.37 -3.90 -21.89
N ILE A 21 3.39 -3.03 -21.80
CA ILE A 21 3.46 -2.03 -20.71
C ILE A 21 2.59 -0.84 -21.08
N VAL A 22 1.72 -0.44 -20.13
CA VAL A 22 0.84 0.73 -20.27
C VAL A 22 1.22 1.77 -19.22
N LYS A 23 1.40 3.02 -19.63
CA LYS A 23 1.59 4.15 -18.71
C LYS A 23 0.39 5.08 -18.70
N LEU A 24 0.04 5.58 -17.49
CA LEU A 24 -1.04 6.53 -17.26
C LEU A 24 -0.43 7.82 -16.68
N ARG A 25 -0.66 8.95 -17.37
CA ARG A 25 -0.28 10.28 -16.89
C ARG A 25 -1.48 11.22 -17.01
N GLY A 26 -2.22 11.36 -15.91
CA GLY A 26 -3.48 12.10 -15.94
C GLY A 26 -4.44 11.52 -16.97
N THR A 27 -4.82 12.32 -17.95
CA THR A 27 -5.71 11.90 -19.05
C THR A 27 -4.98 11.24 -20.22
N VAL A 28 -3.66 11.25 -20.25
CA VAL A 28 -2.85 10.62 -21.31
C VAL A 28 -2.49 9.21 -20.92
N TRP A 29 -3.04 8.23 -21.63
CA TRP A 29 -2.81 6.81 -21.43
C TRP A 29 -2.19 6.23 -22.68
N GLN A 30 -1.06 5.53 -22.53
CA GLN A 30 -0.28 5.04 -23.66
C GLN A 30 0.20 3.61 -23.43
N ALA A 31 0.09 2.78 -24.46
CA ALA A 31 0.67 1.45 -24.54
C ALA A 31 2.05 1.50 -25.20
N LEU A 32 3.01 0.78 -24.68
CA LEU A 32 4.32 0.61 -25.32
C LEU A 32 4.19 -0.49 -26.38
N ALA A 33 3.89 -0.10 -27.59
CA ALA A 33 3.86 -1.02 -28.71
C ALA A 33 5.24 -1.69 -28.88
N GLN A 34 5.26 -2.99 -29.20
CA GLN A 34 6.51 -3.76 -29.30
C GLN A 34 7.33 -3.78 -27.99
N THR A 35 6.67 -3.89 -26.83
CA THR A 35 7.28 -3.86 -25.49
C THR A 35 8.54 -4.74 -25.42
N ALA A 36 8.50 -5.97 -25.95
CA ALA A 36 9.64 -6.90 -25.90
C ALA A 36 10.90 -6.32 -26.59
N SER A 37 10.75 -5.80 -27.82
CA SER A 37 11.87 -5.22 -28.58
C SER A 37 12.42 -3.98 -27.90
N VAL A 38 11.53 -3.08 -27.45
CA VAL A 38 11.93 -1.84 -26.77
C VAL A 38 12.69 -2.12 -25.48
N LEU A 39 12.25 -3.07 -24.67
CA LEU A 39 12.95 -3.45 -23.45
C LEU A 39 14.31 -4.12 -23.74
N ALA A 40 14.39 -4.96 -24.77
CA ALA A 40 15.66 -5.58 -25.18
C ALA A 40 16.68 -4.51 -25.62
N GLU A 41 16.27 -3.53 -26.39
CA GLU A 41 17.13 -2.42 -26.86
C GLU A 41 17.55 -1.46 -25.73
N ASN A 42 16.75 -1.37 -24.65
CA ASN A 42 16.98 -0.47 -23.52
C ASN A 42 17.43 -1.19 -22.23
N ASN A 43 18.05 -2.36 -22.34
CA ASN A 43 18.55 -3.15 -21.20
C ASN A 43 17.50 -3.42 -20.10
N GLY A 44 16.26 -3.66 -20.50
CA GLY A 44 15.14 -3.90 -19.59
C GLY A 44 14.55 -2.64 -18.95
N ILE A 45 15.00 -1.47 -19.34
CA ILE A 45 14.49 -0.19 -18.82
C ILE A 45 13.34 0.29 -19.72
N VAL A 46 12.21 0.66 -19.09
CA VAL A 46 11.08 1.27 -19.78
C VAL A 46 11.43 2.74 -20.08
N PRO A 47 11.57 3.14 -21.36
CA PRO A 47 11.89 4.53 -21.71
C PRO A 47 10.70 5.46 -21.37
N GLU A 48 11.01 6.63 -20.87
CA GLU A 48 9.96 7.63 -20.60
C GLU A 48 9.32 8.15 -21.88
N ASP A 49 10.14 8.40 -22.92
CA ASP A 49 9.71 8.91 -24.22
C ASP A 49 10.30 8.05 -25.34
N THR A 50 9.43 7.61 -26.23
CA THR A 50 9.77 6.91 -27.48
C THR A 50 8.56 6.99 -28.41
N GLU A 51 8.81 6.92 -29.71
CA GLU A 51 7.78 6.86 -30.77
C GLU A 51 6.92 5.57 -30.68
N GLN A 52 7.35 4.60 -29.87
CA GLN A 52 6.62 3.35 -29.63
C GLN A 52 5.46 3.51 -28.62
N TRP A 53 5.32 4.67 -27.95
CA TRP A 53 4.19 4.97 -27.12
C TRP A 53 2.97 5.33 -27.97
N VAL A 54 1.95 4.49 -27.95
CA VAL A 54 0.71 4.63 -28.72
C VAL A 54 -0.46 4.90 -27.76
N GLU A 55 -1.35 5.81 -28.14
CA GLU A 55 -2.50 6.17 -27.31
C GLU A 55 -3.47 4.98 -27.11
N ILE A 56 -3.97 4.86 -25.88
CA ILE A 56 -5.02 3.89 -25.51
C ILE A 56 -6.39 4.46 -25.92
N ASP A 57 -7.20 3.68 -26.62
CA ASP A 57 -8.62 3.93 -26.75
C ASP A 57 -9.32 3.60 -25.42
N LYS A 58 -9.79 4.65 -24.73
CA LYS A 58 -10.42 4.51 -23.41
C LYS A 58 -11.85 4.00 -23.47
N ASN A 59 -12.43 3.83 -24.66
CA ASN A 59 -13.77 3.27 -24.79
C ASN A 59 -13.78 1.74 -24.48
N ASP A 60 -12.66 1.06 -24.75
CA ASP A 60 -12.54 -0.39 -24.56
C ASP A 60 -11.17 -0.84 -24.04
N PHE A 61 -10.32 0.09 -23.61
CA PHE A 61 -8.95 -0.18 -23.15
C PHE A 61 -8.11 -0.94 -24.16
N SER A 62 -8.10 -0.51 -25.41
CA SER A 62 -7.32 -1.09 -26.49
C SER A 62 -6.34 -0.07 -27.09
N PHE A 63 -5.46 -0.51 -27.99
CA PHE A 63 -4.64 0.39 -28.79
C PHE A 63 -4.53 -0.13 -30.24
N THR A 64 -4.20 0.75 -31.17
CA THR A 64 -3.96 0.39 -32.58
C THR A 64 -2.54 0.78 -32.97
N TYR A 65 -1.75 -0.18 -33.44
CA TYR A 65 -0.39 0.05 -33.91
C TYR A 65 -0.23 -0.54 -35.31
N LYS A 66 0.27 0.29 -36.27
CA LYS A 66 0.44 -0.11 -37.69
C LYS A 66 -0.82 -0.72 -38.33
N GLY A 67 -2.00 -0.27 -37.90
CA GLY A 67 -3.28 -0.73 -38.42
C GLY A 67 -3.85 -1.99 -37.73
N GLU A 68 -3.12 -2.59 -36.81
CA GLU A 68 -3.59 -3.73 -36.02
C GLU A 68 -4.08 -3.27 -34.65
N LYS A 69 -5.33 -3.68 -34.29
CA LYS A 69 -5.92 -3.39 -32.99
C LYS A 69 -5.59 -4.51 -32.01
N THR A 70 -5.09 -4.12 -30.83
CA THR A 70 -4.83 -5.01 -29.69
C THR A 70 -5.79 -4.71 -28.55
N ASN A 71 -6.52 -5.75 -28.10
CA ASN A 71 -7.33 -5.72 -26.89
C ASN A 71 -6.57 -6.42 -25.77
N PHE A 72 -6.84 -6.06 -24.49
CA PHE A 72 -6.22 -6.69 -23.34
C PHE A 72 -7.20 -7.67 -22.68
N ASP A 73 -6.72 -8.89 -22.40
CA ASP A 73 -7.48 -9.91 -21.65
C ASP A 73 -7.36 -9.72 -20.15
N PHE A 74 -6.32 -9.01 -19.69
CA PHE A 74 -6.02 -8.82 -18.28
C PHE A 74 -5.10 -7.61 -18.06
N ALA A 75 -5.31 -6.87 -16.97
CA ALA A 75 -4.47 -5.76 -16.55
C ALA A 75 -3.73 -6.07 -15.24
N TYR A 76 -2.39 -6.10 -15.27
CA TYR A 76 -1.58 -6.18 -14.05
C TYR A 76 -1.24 -4.77 -13.57
N ILE A 77 -1.85 -4.35 -12.45
CA ILE A 77 -1.71 -2.99 -11.92
C ILE A 77 -0.49 -2.89 -11.00
N THR A 78 0.45 -2.00 -11.34
CA THR A 78 1.65 -1.67 -10.55
C THR A 78 1.72 -0.19 -10.20
N ILE A 79 0.61 0.53 -10.32
CA ILE A 79 0.54 1.97 -10.05
C ILE A 79 0.29 2.17 -8.57
N HIS A 80 1.27 2.78 -7.89
CA HIS A 80 1.13 3.21 -6.50
C HIS A 80 0.40 4.56 -6.44
N GLY A 81 -0.45 4.73 -5.43
CA GLY A 81 -1.30 5.91 -5.30
C GLY A 81 -2.45 5.94 -6.31
N THR A 82 -2.95 7.13 -6.56
CA THR A 82 -4.02 7.38 -7.54
C THR A 82 -3.48 7.27 -8.98
N PRO A 83 -4.17 6.59 -9.89
CA PRO A 83 -5.48 5.93 -9.76
C PRO A 83 -5.42 4.43 -9.41
N GLY A 84 -4.24 3.85 -9.14
CA GLY A 84 -4.04 2.41 -9.03
C GLY A 84 -4.46 1.79 -7.71
N GLU A 85 -4.44 2.56 -6.60
CA GLU A 85 -4.73 2.04 -5.25
C GLU A 85 -6.06 2.52 -4.68
N ASN A 86 -6.72 3.51 -5.29
CA ASN A 86 -7.92 4.14 -4.74
C ASN A 86 -9.25 3.70 -5.36
N GLY A 87 -9.25 2.66 -6.20
CA GLY A 87 -10.44 2.14 -6.85
C GLY A 87 -10.83 2.80 -8.16
N VAL A 88 -10.21 3.93 -8.53
CA VAL A 88 -10.57 4.68 -9.77
C VAL A 88 -10.24 3.89 -11.02
N LEU A 89 -9.02 3.35 -11.13
CA LEU A 89 -8.62 2.53 -12.28
C LEU A 89 -9.40 1.22 -12.31
N GLN A 90 -9.63 0.59 -11.16
CA GLN A 90 -10.42 -0.61 -11.03
C GLN A 90 -11.86 -0.40 -11.54
N GLY A 91 -12.50 0.71 -11.16
CA GLY A 91 -13.85 1.04 -11.63
C GLY A 91 -13.92 1.27 -13.14
N TYR A 92 -12.89 1.89 -13.73
CA TYR A 92 -12.79 2.01 -15.18
C TYR A 92 -12.65 0.63 -15.86
N LEU A 93 -11.75 -0.23 -15.36
CA LEU A 93 -11.53 -1.55 -15.91
C LEU A 93 -12.77 -2.45 -15.76
N ASP A 94 -13.51 -2.34 -14.66
CA ASP A 94 -14.82 -3.01 -14.49
C ASP A 94 -15.83 -2.56 -15.55
N MET A 95 -15.88 -1.25 -15.88
CA MET A 95 -16.79 -0.71 -16.89
C MET A 95 -16.48 -1.22 -18.31
N VAL A 96 -15.20 -1.37 -18.65
CA VAL A 96 -14.79 -1.88 -19.98
C VAL A 96 -14.62 -3.41 -20.01
N GLY A 97 -14.84 -4.10 -18.87
CA GLY A 97 -14.85 -5.55 -18.79
C GLY A 97 -13.46 -6.20 -18.81
N VAL A 98 -12.40 -5.48 -18.46
CA VAL A 98 -11.02 -6.01 -18.39
C VAL A 98 -10.69 -6.44 -16.97
N PRO A 99 -10.47 -7.75 -16.70
CA PRO A 99 -10.04 -8.25 -15.40
C PRO A 99 -8.67 -7.69 -14.98
N TYR A 100 -8.41 -7.62 -13.66
CA TYR A 100 -7.16 -7.05 -13.14
C TYR A 100 -6.62 -7.76 -11.89
N SER A 101 -5.33 -7.51 -11.57
CA SER A 101 -4.53 -8.28 -10.61
C SER A 101 -4.75 -7.95 -9.14
N CYS A 102 -5.45 -6.87 -8.78
CA CYS A 102 -5.56 -6.38 -7.42
C CYS A 102 -7.01 -6.36 -6.90
N CYS A 103 -7.22 -5.81 -5.71
CA CYS A 103 -8.54 -5.67 -5.10
C CYS A 103 -9.51 -4.87 -5.96
N GLY A 104 -10.80 -5.19 -5.87
CA GLY A 104 -11.87 -4.44 -6.54
C GLY A 104 -12.08 -3.06 -5.92
N VAL A 105 -12.97 -2.27 -6.55
CA VAL A 105 -13.22 -0.85 -6.25
C VAL A 105 -13.39 -0.57 -4.75
N LEU A 106 -14.29 -1.31 -4.07
CA LEU A 106 -14.60 -1.04 -2.66
C LEU A 106 -13.40 -1.28 -1.75
N ALA A 107 -12.72 -2.42 -1.89
CA ALA A 107 -11.58 -2.74 -1.06
C ALA A 107 -10.42 -1.77 -1.32
N ALA A 108 -10.12 -1.44 -2.57
CA ALA A 108 -9.08 -0.48 -2.93
C ALA A 108 -9.38 0.92 -2.36
N ALA A 109 -10.59 1.44 -2.55
CA ALA A 109 -10.96 2.75 -2.03
C ALA A 109 -10.94 2.80 -0.49
N MET A 110 -11.44 1.73 0.16
CA MET A 110 -11.47 1.64 1.62
C MET A 110 -10.07 1.59 2.23
N THR A 111 -9.19 0.74 1.69
CA THR A 111 -7.82 0.58 2.22
C THR A 111 -6.94 1.79 1.95
N PHE A 112 -7.19 2.53 0.88
CA PHE A 112 -6.48 3.76 0.58
C PHE A 112 -6.80 4.91 1.55
N ASN A 113 -7.98 4.87 2.18
CA ASN A 113 -8.41 5.78 3.23
C ASN A 113 -8.15 5.14 4.60
N LYS A 114 -7.06 5.56 5.29
CA LYS A 114 -6.60 4.95 6.54
C LYS A 114 -7.66 4.96 7.64
N PHE A 115 -8.32 6.09 7.84
CA PHE A 115 -9.35 6.22 8.85
C PHE A 115 -10.52 5.27 8.58
N THR A 116 -11.01 5.22 7.35
CA THR A 116 -12.13 4.35 6.98
C THR A 116 -11.76 2.88 7.13
N CYS A 117 -10.59 2.47 6.65
CA CYS A 117 -10.11 1.09 6.75
C CYS A 117 -10.00 0.64 8.21
N ASN A 118 -9.32 1.44 9.03
CA ASN A 118 -9.09 1.12 10.44
C ASN A 118 -10.40 1.05 11.22
N HIS A 119 -11.32 2.00 11.04
CA HIS A 119 -12.61 2.00 11.71
C HIS A 119 -13.54 0.87 11.24
N TYR A 120 -13.51 0.54 9.96
CA TYR A 120 -14.24 -0.61 9.44
C TYR A 120 -13.75 -1.91 10.09
N LEU A 121 -12.44 -2.14 10.09
CA LEU A 121 -11.83 -3.34 10.66
C LEU A 121 -11.95 -3.41 12.19
N LYS A 122 -11.96 -2.26 12.90
CA LYS A 122 -12.24 -2.18 14.34
C LYS A 122 -13.60 -2.79 14.68
N GLY A 123 -14.61 -2.63 13.80
CA GLY A 123 -15.92 -3.24 13.93
C GLY A 123 -15.93 -4.77 13.90
N PHE A 124 -14.88 -5.40 13.38
CA PHE A 124 -14.67 -6.86 13.37
C PHE A 124 -13.70 -7.34 14.46
N GLY A 125 -13.38 -6.48 15.42
CA GLY A 125 -12.50 -6.80 16.53
C GLY A 125 -11.00 -6.78 16.18
N ILE A 126 -10.62 -6.15 15.05
CA ILE A 126 -9.22 -5.88 14.74
C ILE A 126 -8.77 -4.66 15.56
N ARG A 127 -7.65 -4.79 16.27
CA ARG A 127 -7.07 -3.68 17.04
C ARG A 127 -6.41 -2.69 16.09
N VAL A 128 -6.69 -1.42 16.30
CA VAL A 128 -6.14 -0.28 15.56
C VAL A 128 -5.78 0.83 16.53
N ALA A 129 -4.96 1.78 16.11
CA ALA A 129 -4.72 3.00 16.88
C ALA A 129 -6.01 3.80 17.07
N GLU A 130 -6.21 4.39 18.24
CA GLU A 130 -7.25 5.42 18.40
C GLU A 130 -6.90 6.62 17.52
N SER A 131 -7.90 7.15 16.83
CA SER A 131 -7.64 8.17 15.82
C SER A 131 -8.77 9.18 15.70
N VAL A 132 -8.41 10.39 15.23
CA VAL A 132 -9.31 11.51 14.95
C VAL A 132 -9.15 11.89 13.49
N LEU A 133 -10.26 11.98 12.76
CA LEU A 133 -10.28 12.50 11.39
C LEU A 133 -10.58 13.99 11.40
N LEU A 134 -9.73 14.77 10.72
CA LEU A 134 -9.93 16.19 10.49
C LEU A 134 -10.13 16.44 9.00
N ARG A 135 -11.21 17.13 8.65
CA ARG A 135 -11.44 17.66 7.29
C ARG A 135 -11.13 19.14 7.25
N LYS A 136 -10.51 19.59 6.18
CA LYS A 136 -10.11 20.99 6.05
C LYS A 136 -11.28 21.97 6.22
N SER A 137 -12.48 21.58 5.75
CA SER A 137 -13.71 22.36 5.91
C SER A 137 -14.24 22.42 7.34
N GLU A 138 -13.87 21.45 8.18
CA GLU A 138 -14.42 21.27 9.54
C GLU A 138 -13.34 21.38 10.63
N SER A 139 -12.09 21.70 10.25
CA SER A 139 -10.95 21.72 11.19
C SER A 139 -11.14 22.70 12.35
N HIS A 140 -11.97 23.73 12.16
CA HIS A 140 -12.29 24.71 13.22
C HIS A 140 -13.20 24.14 14.33
N LEU A 141 -13.80 22.96 14.13
CA LEU A 141 -14.67 22.31 15.12
C LEU A 141 -13.90 21.50 16.17
N LEU A 142 -12.62 21.21 15.90
CA LEU A 142 -11.78 20.39 16.77
C LEU A 142 -10.63 21.22 17.33
N THR A 143 -10.56 21.33 18.65
CA THR A 143 -9.45 21.97 19.33
C THR A 143 -8.30 20.99 19.57
N PRO A 144 -7.05 21.45 19.75
CA PRO A 144 -5.93 20.57 20.13
C PRO A 144 -6.24 19.69 21.35
N ASP A 145 -6.92 20.25 22.36
CA ASP A 145 -7.30 19.50 23.57
C ASP A 145 -8.26 18.34 23.26
N THR A 146 -9.26 18.54 22.38
CA THR A 146 -10.19 17.47 21.95
C THR A 146 -9.48 16.39 21.15
N ILE A 147 -8.54 16.77 20.28
CA ILE A 147 -7.76 15.83 19.49
C ILE A 147 -6.87 14.97 20.41
N ILE A 148 -6.17 15.59 21.34
CA ILE A 148 -5.30 14.88 22.28
C ILE A 148 -6.09 14.04 23.27
N ALA A 149 -7.26 14.50 23.71
CA ALA A 149 -8.13 13.70 24.59
C ALA A 149 -8.51 12.35 23.97
N GLN A 150 -8.59 12.26 22.63
CA GLN A 150 -8.91 11.03 21.92
C GLN A 150 -7.67 10.25 21.46
N ALA A 151 -6.69 10.93 20.85
CA ALA A 151 -5.50 10.27 20.30
C ALA A 151 -4.38 10.06 21.33
N GLY A 152 -4.35 10.85 22.39
CA GLY A 152 -3.24 10.86 23.37
C GLY A 152 -1.97 11.55 22.83
N LEU A 153 -0.94 11.57 23.68
CA LEU A 153 0.42 11.99 23.30
C LEU A 153 1.43 10.92 23.74
N PRO A 154 2.48 10.66 22.96
CA PRO A 154 2.69 11.20 21.61
C PRO A 154 1.68 10.64 20.60
N CYS A 155 1.46 11.37 19.51
CA CYS A 155 0.61 10.93 18.40
C CYS A 155 1.27 11.23 17.05
N PHE A 156 0.73 10.63 15.99
CA PHE A 156 1.11 10.92 14.61
C PHE A 156 0.03 11.73 13.90
N ILE A 157 0.42 12.80 13.25
CA ILE A 157 -0.45 13.58 12.37
C ILE A 157 0.03 13.42 10.93
N LYS A 158 -0.86 12.97 10.06
CA LYS A 158 -0.55 12.64 8.65
C LYS A 158 -1.78 12.81 7.76
N THR A 159 -1.59 12.82 6.44
CA THR A 159 -2.71 12.75 5.49
C THR A 159 -3.46 11.43 5.64
N ASN A 160 -4.79 11.49 5.56
CA ASN A 160 -5.65 10.30 5.64
C ASN A 160 -5.52 9.39 4.42
N VAL A 161 -5.30 9.97 3.23
CA VAL A 161 -5.09 9.25 1.97
C VAL A 161 -3.66 9.45 1.48
N GLY A 162 -3.13 8.46 0.77
CA GLY A 162 -1.76 8.49 0.27
C GLY A 162 -0.84 7.49 0.95
N GLY A 163 0.39 7.37 0.43
CA GLY A 163 1.39 6.39 0.85
C GLY A 163 2.76 7.03 1.18
N SER A 164 3.75 6.17 1.42
CA SER A 164 5.18 6.53 1.55
C SER A 164 5.53 7.46 2.72
N SER A 165 4.73 7.52 3.79
CA SER A 165 4.99 8.35 4.99
C SER A 165 5.19 9.84 4.68
N PHE A 166 4.69 10.34 3.56
CA PHE A 166 4.76 11.76 3.21
C PHE A 166 3.89 12.58 4.17
N GLY A 167 4.46 13.69 4.68
CA GLY A 167 3.73 14.60 5.57
C GLY A 167 3.42 14.05 6.97
N VAL A 168 4.03 12.93 7.38
CA VAL A 168 3.89 12.39 8.74
C VAL A 168 4.68 13.23 9.73
N THR A 169 4.04 13.63 10.84
CA THR A 169 4.68 14.35 11.93
C THR A 169 4.36 13.65 13.24
N LYS A 170 5.39 13.28 14.02
CA LYS A 170 5.24 12.82 15.40
C LYS A 170 5.13 14.02 16.31
N VAL A 171 4.03 14.14 17.01
CA VAL A 171 3.69 15.23 17.92
C VAL A 171 3.87 14.74 19.35
N LYS A 172 4.65 15.47 20.15
CA LYS A 172 4.98 15.10 21.53
C LYS A 172 4.33 16.05 22.55
N THR A 173 3.96 17.26 22.13
CA THR A 173 3.32 18.29 22.98
C THR A 173 2.08 18.89 22.29
N ILE A 174 1.22 19.54 23.06
CA ILE A 174 -0.01 20.13 22.54
C ILE A 174 0.26 21.28 21.55
N GLU A 175 1.34 22.02 21.77
CA GLU A 175 1.74 23.17 20.96
C GLU A 175 2.14 22.76 19.54
N GLU A 176 2.60 21.52 19.37
CA GLU A 176 3.00 20.97 18.06
C GLU A 176 1.80 20.54 17.19
N VAL A 177 0.59 20.40 17.79
CA VAL A 177 -0.60 19.85 17.09
C VAL A 177 -0.99 20.71 15.91
N VAL A 178 -1.21 22.02 16.12
CA VAL A 178 -1.67 22.93 15.06
C VAL A 178 -0.68 23.03 13.90
N PRO A 179 0.62 23.27 14.13
CA PRO A 179 1.60 23.28 13.05
C PRO A 179 1.67 21.97 12.24
N ALA A 180 1.54 20.82 12.92
CA ALA A 180 1.53 19.51 12.26
C ALA A 180 0.28 19.29 11.40
N ILE A 181 -0.89 19.74 11.86
CA ILE A 181 -2.15 19.71 11.10
C ILE A 181 -2.03 20.58 9.84
N GLU A 182 -1.54 21.82 9.98
CA GLU A 182 -1.36 22.74 8.85
C GLU A 182 -0.42 22.16 7.79
N LYS A 183 0.70 21.57 8.23
CA LYS A 183 1.64 20.87 7.36
C LYS A 183 0.98 19.71 6.62
N ALA A 184 0.17 18.88 7.30
CA ALA A 184 -0.51 17.77 6.68
C ALA A 184 -1.62 18.23 5.72
N PHE A 185 -2.33 19.34 6.00
CA PHE A 185 -3.31 19.93 5.10
C PHE A 185 -2.71 20.61 3.86
N ALA A 186 -1.41 20.88 3.83
CA ALA A 186 -0.73 21.30 2.62
C ALA A 186 -0.68 20.16 1.57
N GLU A 187 -0.66 18.91 2.03
CA GLU A 187 -0.57 17.71 1.19
C GLU A 187 -1.93 17.07 0.88
N GLY A 188 -3.00 17.42 1.60
CA GLY A 188 -4.32 16.80 1.41
C GLY A 188 -5.47 17.54 2.07
N SER A 189 -6.70 17.13 1.78
CA SER A 189 -7.93 17.72 2.33
C SER A 189 -8.43 17.03 3.61
N GLU A 190 -7.94 15.85 3.89
CA GLU A 190 -8.22 15.06 5.09
C GLU A 190 -6.92 14.69 5.81
N VAL A 191 -6.92 14.90 7.12
CA VAL A 191 -5.80 14.61 8.02
C VAL A 191 -6.27 13.67 9.11
N ILE A 192 -5.45 12.69 9.47
CA ILE A 192 -5.69 11.79 10.58
C ILE A 192 -4.67 12.05 11.68
N CYS A 193 -5.13 12.15 12.93
CA CYS A 193 -4.31 12.10 14.11
C CYS A 193 -4.47 10.74 14.76
N GLU A 194 -3.40 9.97 14.90
CA GLU A 194 -3.40 8.61 15.44
C GLU A 194 -2.52 8.49 16.67
N ALA A 195 -3.00 7.74 17.67
CA ALA A 195 -2.22 7.38 18.84
C ALA A 195 -0.90 6.69 18.47
N PHE A 196 0.19 7.06 19.12
CA PHE A 196 1.45 6.36 18.95
C PHE A 196 1.41 4.97 19.60
N MET A 197 1.67 3.95 18.83
CA MET A 197 1.82 2.58 19.30
C MET A 197 3.32 2.27 19.46
N LYS A 198 3.79 2.14 20.71
CA LYS A 198 5.17 1.76 20.97
C LYS A 198 5.32 0.26 20.80
N GLY A 199 6.07 -0.18 19.80
CA GLY A 199 6.26 -1.59 19.51
C GLY A 199 7.19 -1.85 18.33
N VAL A 200 7.12 -3.03 17.77
CA VAL A 200 7.90 -3.48 16.61
C VAL A 200 6.99 -3.47 15.38
N GLU A 201 7.45 -2.82 14.32
CA GLU A 201 6.77 -2.86 13.03
C GLU A 201 7.07 -4.18 12.32
N ILE A 202 6.02 -4.85 11.88
CA ILE A 202 6.10 -6.07 11.09
C ILE A 202 5.17 -6.00 9.89
N THR A 203 5.49 -6.73 8.84
CA THR A 203 4.65 -6.80 7.65
C THR A 203 4.43 -8.24 7.23
N CYS A 204 3.23 -8.54 6.73
CA CYS A 204 2.84 -9.86 6.24
C CYS A 204 2.13 -9.75 4.89
N GLY A 205 2.67 -10.39 3.88
CA GLY A 205 2.01 -10.56 2.59
C GLY A 205 1.00 -11.71 2.60
N VAL A 206 -0.03 -11.60 1.78
CA VAL A 206 -1.05 -12.65 1.65
C VAL A 206 -1.67 -12.65 0.27
N TYR A 207 -2.01 -13.84 -0.21
CA TYR A 207 -2.91 -14.01 -1.35
C TYR A 207 -3.80 -15.23 -1.17
N LYS A 208 -4.92 -15.25 -1.87
CA LYS A 208 -5.79 -16.42 -1.98
C LYS A 208 -6.09 -16.74 -3.44
N THR A 209 -6.13 -18.02 -3.73
CA THR A 209 -6.68 -18.58 -4.97
C THR A 209 -7.90 -19.43 -4.63
N LYS A 210 -8.54 -20.01 -5.65
CA LYS A 210 -9.64 -20.95 -5.44
C LYS A 210 -9.26 -22.11 -4.49
N ASP A 211 -8.00 -22.56 -4.54
CA ASP A 211 -7.56 -23.79 -3.87
C ASP A 211 -6.55 -23.54 -2.74
N LYS A 212 -6.05 -22.33 -2.60
CA LYS A 212 -4.99 -22.00 -1.63
C LYS A 212 -5.23 -20.65 -0.95
N ALA A 213 -4.93 -20.60 0.35
CA ALA A 213 -4.78 -19.38 1.12
C ALA A 213 -3.34 -19.38 1.67
N VAL A 214 -2.55 -18.38 1.30
CA VAL A 214 -1.13 -18.32 1.63
C VAL A 214 -0.82 -16.99 2.31
N ALA A 215 -0.40 -17.06 3.57
CA ALA A 215 0.28 -15.96 4.25
C ALA A 215 1.79 -16.18 4.12
N PHE A 216 2.51 -15.15 3.68
CA PHE A 216 3.96 -15.21 3.51
C PHE A 216 4.69 -15.19 4.86
N PRO A 217 6.00 -15.49 4.88
CA PRO A 217 6.83 -15.21 6.03
C PRO A 217 6.70 -13.74 6.44
N ILE A 218 6.72 -13.49 7.75
CA ILE A 218 6.62 -12.14 8.29
C ILE A 218 7.99 -11.49 8.23
N THR A 219 8.03 -10.22 7.82
CA THR A 219 9.24 -9.40 7.85
C THR A 219 9.16 -8.40 9.00
N GLU A 220 10.21 -8.32 9.80
CA GLU A 220 10.42 -7.30 10.81
C GLU A 220 11.10 -6.10 10.18
N VAL A 221 10.57 -4.90 10.45
CA VAL A 221 11.12 -3.62 10.00
C VAL A 221 11.89 -2.99 11.14
N VAL A 222 13.21 -2.95 11.03
CA VAL A 222 14.11 -2.37 12.05
C VAL A 222 14.61 -1.03 11.55
N THR A 223 14.29 0.03 12.28
CA THR A 223 14.78 1.37 11.97
C THR A 223 15.64 1.90 13.12
N SER A 224 16.72 2.61 12.79
CA SER A 224 17.51 3.36 13.76
C SER A 224 16.81 4.66 14.20
N ASN A 225 15.80 5.10 13.48
CA ASN A 225 15.02 6.29 13.77
C ASN A 225 13.92 5.98 14.80
N GLU A 226 13.34 7.03 15.42
CA GLU A 226 12.21 6.88 16.35
C GLU A 226 10.96 6.24 15.71
N PHE A 227 10.88 6.23 14.35
CA PHE A 227 9.82 5.59 13.56
C PHE A 227 10.27 5.45 12.11
N PHE A 228 9.55 4.62 11.34
CA PHE A 228 9.78 4.36 9.92
C PHE A 228 9.24 5.50 9.05
N ASP A 229 10.00 6.58 8.92
CA ASP A 229 9.66 7.76 8.12
C ASP A 229 10.12 7.62 6.65
N TYR A 230 9.85 8.68 5.86
CA TYR A 230 10.24 8.74 4.46
C TYR A 230 11.77 8.61 4.26
N ASP A 231 12.55 9.28 5.11
CA ASP A 231 14.01 9.25 5.02
C ASP A 231 14.56 7.88 5.36
N ALA A 232 14.00 7.19 6.36
CA ALA A 232 14.34 5.82 6.68
C ALA A 232 14.06 4.86 5.50
N LYS A 233 12.91 5.03 4.81
CA LYS A 233 12.53 4.20 3.65
C LYS A 233 13.48 4.27 2.45
N TYR A 234 14.03 5.45 2.18
CA TYR A 234 14.75 5.69 0.93
C TYR A 234 16.25 5.88 1.09
N ASN A 235 16.75 6.12 2.31
CA ASN A 235 18.16 6.40 2.58
C ASN A 235 18.92 5.22 3.21
N GLY A 236 18.36 4.00 3.17
CA GLY A 236 19.04 2.77 3.61
C GLY A 236 19.26 2.69 5.14
N GLN A 237 18.40 3.35 5.94
CA GLN A 237 18.45 3.33 7.40
C GLN A 237 17.49 2.28 8.01
N VAL A 238 17.09 1.30 7.22
CA VAL A 238 16.14 0.26 7.62
C VAL A 238 16.72 -1.09 7.29
N ASP A 239 16.74 -1.96 8.28
CA ASP A 239 17.01 -3.38 8.09
C ASP A 239 15.68 -4.15 8.02
N GLU A 240 15.51 -4.96 6.99
CA GLU A 240 14.38 -5.84 6.78
C GLU A 240 14.80 -7.27 7.14
N ILE A 241 14.21 -7.84 8.17
CA ILE A 241 14.59 -9.18 8.68
C ILE A 241 13.46 -10.16 8.40
N THR A 242 13.70 -11.10 7.48
CA THR A 242 12.77 -12.17 7.11
C THR A 242 13.42 -13.53 7.32
N PRO A 243 12.84 -14.46 8.10
CA PRO A 243 11.63 -14.27 8.92
C PRO A 243 11.89 -13.38 10.15
N ALA A 244 10.85 -12.68 10.58
CA ALA A 244 10.87 -11.80 11.75
C ALA A 244 11.31 -12.54 13.02
N ARG A 245 11.98 -11.84 13.94
CA ARG A 245 12.48 -12.38 15.21
C ARG A 245 11.40 -12.37 16.30
N ILE A 246 10.30 -13.06 16.03
CA ILE A 246 9.12 -13.15 16.90
C ILE A 246 8.86 -14.62 17.31
N PRO A 247 8.14 -14.89 18.43
CA PRO A 247 7.72 -16.23 18.80
C PRO A 247 6.83 -16.88 17.74
N ASP A 248 6.87 -18.20 17.62
CA ASP A 248 6.05 -18.96 16.65
C ASP A 248 4.56 -18.71 16.84
N GLU A 249 4.08 -18.63 18.08
CA GLU A 249 2.68 -18.33 18.40
C GLU A 249 2.24 -16.94 17.91
N VAL A 250 3.13 -15.94 17.99
CA VAL A 250 2.87 -14.57 17.49
C VAL A 250 2.84 -14.60 15.97
N ARG A 251 3.78 -15.30 15.32
CA ARG A 251 3.80 -15.49 13.86
C ARG A 251 2.47 -16.09 13.39
N ASP A 252 2.04 -17.18 14.00
CA ASP A 252 0.83 -17.90 13.59
C ASP A 252 -0.43 -17.03 13.78
N ALA A 253 -0.47 -16.26 14.85
CA ALA A 253 -1.56 -15.32 15.12
C ALA A 253 -1.59 -14.16 14.12
N VAL A 254 -0.43 -13.59 13.75
CA VAL A 254 -0.33 -12.54 12.72
C VAL A 254 -0.76 -13.06 11.36
N GLN A 255 -0.30 -14.23 10.95
CA GLN A 255 -0.69 -14.85 9.68
C GLN A 255 -2.20 -15.13 9.63
N ALA A 256 -2.77 -15.69 10.72
CA ALA A 256 -4.21 -15.91 10.83
C ALA A 256 -5.02 -14.59 10.77
N MET A 257 -4.53 -13.54 11.45
CA MET A 257 -5.13 -12.20 11.41
C MET A 257 -5.08 -11.62 9.99
N THR A 258 -3.96 -11.77 9.29
CA THR A 258 -3.79 -11.29 7.91
C THR A 258 -4.77 -11.97 6.95
N LEU A 259 -4.96 -13.28 7.08
CA LEU A 259 -5.97 -14.03 6.31
C LEU A 259 -7.40 -13.58 6.65
N LYS A 260 -7.68 -13.31 7.93
CA LYS A 260 -8.99 -12.79 8.38
C LYS A 260 -9.27 -11.40 7.78
N ILE A 261 -8.29 -10.49 7.79
CA ILE A 261 -8.41 -9.16 7.20
C ILE A 261 -8.66 -9.25 5.69
N TYR A 262 -7.96 -10.14 5.01
CA TYR A 262 -8.15 -10.40 3.58
C TYR A 262 -9.61 -10.76 3.26
N ASP A 263 -10.22 -11.63 4.07
CA ASP A 263 -11.63 -12.04 3.90
C ASP A 263 -12.62 -10.93 4.24
N ILE A 264 -12.42 -10.22 5.35
CA ILE A 264 -13.30 -9.12 5.78
C ILE A 264 -13.37 -8.03 4.71
N LEU A 265 -12.24 -7.68 4.12
CA LEU A 265 -12.16 -6.64 3.08
C LEU A 265 -12.58 -7.14 1.69
N GLY A 266 -12.80 -8.45 1.51
CA GLY A 266 -13.07 -9.04 0.20
C GLY A 266 -11.92 -8.83 -0.79
N CYS A 267 -10.69 -8.95 -0.30
CA CYS A 267 -9.49 -8.71 -1.10
C CYS A 267 -9.34 -9.72 -2.25
N LYS A 268 -8.63 -9.31 -3.28
CA LYS A 268 -8.20 -10.13 -4.43
C LYS A 268 -6.73 -9.84 -4.72
N GLY A 269 -6.06 -10.80 -5.37
CA GLY A 269 -4.64 -10.66 -5.69
C GLY A 269 -3.74 -10.73 -4.46
N ILE A 270 -2.57 -10.14 -4.57
CA ILE A 270 -1.58 -10.07 -3.49
C ILE A 270 -1.77 -8.75 -2.74
N ILE A 271 -1.91 -8.82 -1.42
CA ILE A 271 -1.89 -7.65 -0.55
C ILE A 271 -0.80 -7.77 0.50
N ARG A 272 -0.43 -6.66 1.12
CA ARG A 272 0.46 -6.59 2.27
C ARG A 272 -0.25 -5.87 3.42
N VAL A 273 -0.14 -6.42 4.60
CA VAL A 273 -0.71 -5.84 5.82
C VAL A 273 0.41 -5.53 6.79
N ASP A 274 0.47 -4.30 7.24
CA ASP A 274 1.49 -3.79 8.15
C ASP A 274 0.90 -3.67 9.57
N TYR A 275 1.68 -4.05 10.58
CA TYR A 275 1.25 -4.12 11.98
C TYR A 275 2.29 -3.51 12.91
N ILE A 276 1.83 -3.07 14.09
CA ILE A 276 2.70 -2.82 15.25
C ILE A 276 2.41 -3.87 16.31
N LEU A 277 3.43 -4.66 16.64
CA LEU A 277 3.40 -5.55 17.80
C LEU A 277 3.75 -4.76 19.04
N THR A 278 2.84 -4.72 20.02
CA THR A 278 3.04 -4.05 21.30
C THR A 278 3.01 -5.05 22.44
N GLY A 279 3.63 -4.72 23.59
CA GLY A 279 3.74 -5.57 24.78
C GLY A 279 5.15 -6.10 24.99
N ASP A 280 5.47 -6.42 26.24
CA ASP A 280 6.83 -6.78 26.66
C ASP A 280 7.31 -8.15 26.16
N GLY A 281 6.40 -9.00 25.66
CA GLY A 281 6.69 -10.33 25.13
C GLY A 281 6.71 -10.44 23.60
N ALA A 282 6.68 -9.30 22.88
CA ALA A 282 6.54 -9.32 21.42
C ALA A 282 7.87 -9.46 20.66
N ILE A 283 9.01 -9.26 21.31
CA ILE A 283 10.32 -9.13 20.67
C ILE A 283 11.23 -10.29 21.04
N GLY A 284 11.82 -10.94 20.01
CA GLY A 284 12.73 -12.07 20.15
C GLY A 284 12.03 -13.42 20.06
N ARG A 285 12.71 -14.43 19.47
CA ARG A 285 12.14 -15.78 19.22
C ARG A 285 11.71 -16.51 20.48
N ASP A 286 12.39 -16.26 21.59
CA ASP A 286 12.15 -16.90 22.88
C ASP A 286 11.41 -15.98 23.86
N ALA A 287 10.88 -14.85 23.38
CA ALA A 287 10.15 -13.89 24.19
C ALA A 287 8.88 -14.55 24.76
N LYS A 288 8.64 -14.30 26.05
CA LYS A 288 7.43 -14.73 26.77
C LYS A 288 6.84 -13.53 27.46
N GLY A 289 5.56 -13.33 27.29
CA GLY A 289 4.85 -12.24 27.93
C GLY A 289 3.62 -11.82 27.11
N ASP A 290 3.01 -10.74 27.52
CA ASP A 290 1.85 -10.19 26.81
C ASP A 290 2.29 -9.52 25.50
N TRP A 291 1.55 -9.82 24.43
CA TRP A 291 1.72 -9.19 23.14
C TRP A 291 0.36 -8.88 22.50
N GLN A 292 0.34 -7.85 21.66
CA GLN A 292 -0.87 -7.43 20.98
C GLN A 292 -0.53 -7.08 19.53
N ILE A 293 -1.37 -7.55 18.60
CA ILE A 293 -1.26 -7.26 17.18
C ILE A 293 -2.16 -6.06 16.89
N ASN A 294 -1.58 -4.96 16.46
CA ASN A 294 -2.33 -3.76 16.08
C ASN A 294 -2.10 -3.49 14.60
N LEU A 295 -3.18 -3.37 13.85
CA LEU A 295 -3.14 -3.04 12.43
C LEU A 295 -2.63 -1.61 12.26
N LEU A 296 -1.69 -1.43 11.34
CA LEU A 296 -1.19 -0.12 10.91
C LEU A 296 -1.85 0.29 9.59
N GLU A 297 -1.66 -0.49 8.53
CA GLU A 297 -2.26 -0.22 7.22
C GLU A 297 -2.40 -1.49 6.36
N VAL A 298 -3.21 -1.41 5.30
CA VAL A 298 -3.39 -2.46 4.29
C VAL A 298 -3.02 -1.92 2.92
N ASN A 299 -2.07 -2.57 2.24
CA ASN A 299 -1.60 -2.20 0.91
C ASN A 299 -2.11 -3.19 -0.12
N THR A 300 -2.98 -2.74 -1.02
CA THR A 300 -3.63 -3.60 -2.04
C THR A 300 -2.87 -3.69 -3.35
N THR A 301 -1.82 -2.87 -3.52
CA THR A 301 -0.88 -2.92 -4.65
C THR A 301 0.55 -2.83 -4.11
N PRO A 302 1.03 -3.86 -3.38
CA PRO A 302 2.35 -3.81 -2.75
C PRO A 302 3.46 -3.71 -3.80
N GLY A 303 4.61 -3.15 -3.41
CA GLY A 303 5.79 -3.09 -4.26
C GLY A 303 6.21 -4.48 -4.74
N MET A 304 6.62 -4.56 -6.01
CA MET A 304 7.01 -5.80 -6.70
C MET A 304 8.39 -5.67 -7.36
N THR A 305 9.25 -4.81 -6.83
CA THR A 305 10.67 -4.77 -7.20
C THR A 305 11.46 -5.80 -6.39
N ALA A 306 12.64 -6.18 -6.83
CA ALA A 306 13.49 -7.16 -6.14
C ALA A 306 13.82 -6.77 -4.68
N THR A 307 13.72 -5.48 -4.34
CA THR A 307 13.94 -4.94 -2.99
C THR A 307 12.63 -4.69 -2.22
N SER A 308 11.49 -5.17 -2.72
CA SER A 308 10.21 -5.03 -2.03
C SER A 308 9.94 -6.24 -1.14
N PHE A 309 9.17 -6.05 -0.05
CA PHE A 309 8.85 -7.11 0.92
C PHE A 309 8.22 -8.37 0.31
N ILE A 310 7.43 -8.25 -0.75
CA ILE A 310 6.73 -9.41 -1.32
C ILE A 310 7.66 -10.31 -2.14
N PRO A 311 8.54 -9.81 -3.04
CA PRO A 311 9.45 -10.64 -3.81
C PRO A 311 10.65 -11.20 -3.01
N GLN A 312 10.98 -10.66 -1.85
CA GLN A 312 12.02 -11.17 -0.95
C GLN A 312 11.57 -12.44 -0.22
#